data_d8ac23f2e719b7c3d1f24573391c0e92
#
_entry.id   d8ac23f2e719b7c3d1f24573391c0e92
#
_cell.length_a   1.000
_cell.length_b   1.000
_cell.length_c   1.000
_cell.angle_alpha   90.00
_cell.angle_beta   90.00
_cell.angle_gamma   90.00
#
_symmetry.space_group_name_H-M   'P 1'
#
loop_
_entity.id
_entity.type
_entity.pdbx_description
1 polymer ?
#
loop_
_entity_poly.entity_id
_entity_poly.type
_entity_poly.pdbx_seq_one_letter_code
_entity_poly.pdbx_strand_id
1 'polypeptide(L)'
;MRLWLSKNSSVPLREQLVRQIMFGVVSGDLKPGQRLPSTRELARRFRIHSNTVSAAFRDLERAGWLEVRKGSGVYVRQLGDDPVQAPLDSRLELDRLISTFLALARSQGHTLADVQERVKHWLSLEPPDHFLVVEPDEGLREILMAEISDAAPFRVEGCGYEECSDGARLTGGTIVALYSKAEEVRRVLPPDVTPILLHTRSIPDSLAGEKVPPRDALVSVVSRWPLFLEWARVFLVAAGVEADALDLRDAREPGWERGLRSSAHVITDALTARQLPDGLRPRVYRVIADSSLEELRAFVEKFLTVESSRQ
;
A
#
# COMPACT_ATOMS: atom_id res chain seq x y z
N MET A 1 -7.19 -33.74 17.26
CA MET A 1 -7.39 -33.03 15.97
C MET A 1 -8.31 -33.81 15.04
N ARG A 2 -9.34 -33.18 14.49
CA ARG A 2 -10.20 -33.76 13.45
C ARG A 2 -9.80 -33.14 12.09
N LEU A 3 -9.13 -33.94 11.25
CA LEU A 3 -8.83 -33.55 9.86
C LEU A 3 -10.05 -33.88 8.97
N TRP A 4 -10.35 -33.00 8.05
CA TRP A 4 -11.40 -33.19 7.07
C TRP A 4 -10.89 -32.79 5.68
N LEU A 5 -10.93 -33.68 4.70
CA LEU A 5 -10.45 -33.43 3.34
C LEU A 5 -11.59 -33.62 2.33
N SER A 6 -11.78 -32.65 1.47
CA SER A 6 -12.76 -32.69 0.37
C SER A 6 -12.06 -32.89 -0.97
N LYS A 7 -12.42 -33.98 -1.67
CA LYS A 7 -11.92 -34.25 -3.04
C LYS A 7 -12.61 -33.39 -4.10
N ASN A 8 -13.75 -32.82 -3.78
CA ASN A 8 -14.56 -31.99 -4.68
C ASN A 8 -14.31 -30.50 -4.47
N SER A 9 -13.34 -30.13 -3.65
CA SER A 9 -12.93 -28.74 -3.43
C SER A 9 -12.02 -28.26 -4.56
N SER A 10 -12.09 -26.97 -4.90
CA SER A 10 -11.13 -26.30 -5.80
C SER A 10 -9.73 -26.21 -5.20
N VAL A 11 -9.60 -26.39 -3.87
CA VAL A 11 -8.31 -26.36 -3.16
C VAL A 11 -7.67 -27.77 -3.24
N PRO A 12 -6.41 -27.90 -3.71
CA PRO A 12 -5.72 -29.17 -3.77
C PRO A 12 -5.62 -29.88 -2.40
N LEU A 13 -5.78 -31.19 -2.37
CA LEU A 13 -5.73 -32.00 -1.14
C LEU A 13 -4.45 -31.78 -0.32
N ARG A 14 -3.31 -31.58 -1.00
CA ARG A 14 -2.03 -31.24 -0.37
C ARG A 14 -2.14 -29.96 0.45
N GLU A 15 -2.69 -28.94 -0.14
CA GLU A 15 -2.88 -27.63 0.49
C GLU A 15 -3.90 -27.70 1.65
N GLN A 16 -5.00 -28.41 1.46
CA GLN A 16 -5.97 -28.65 2.54
C GLN A 16 -5.31 -29.31 3.75
N LEU A 17 -4.43 -30.31 3.50
CA LEU A 17 -3.74 -31.01 4.58
C LEU A 17 -2.73 -30.12 5.27
N VAL A 18 -1.93 -29.35 4.53
CA VAL A 18 -0.99 -28.36 5.08
C VAL A 18 -1.70 -27.37 5.99
N ARG A 19 -2.74 -26.72 5.47
CA ARG A 19 -3.50 -25.71 6.22
C ARG A 19 -4.13 -26.27 7.50
N GLN A 20 -4.71 -27.47 7.46
CA GLN A 20 -5.36 -28.05 8.63
C GLN A 20 -4.36 -28.49 9.70
N ILE A 21 -3.20 -29.01 9.33
CA ILE A 21 -2.15 -29.35 10.30
C ILE A 21 -1.58 -28.08 10.94
N MET A 22 -1.26 -27.05 10.13
CA MET A 22 -0.85 -25.75 10.65
C MET A 22 -1.87 -25.19 11.63
N PHE A 23 -3.15 -25.22 11.25
CA PHE A 23 -4.24 -24.80 12.13
C PHE A 23 -4.26 -25.59 13.45
N GLY A 24 -4.13 -26.91 13.39
CA GLY A 24 -4.12 -27.75 14.60
C GLY A 24 -2.94 -27.43 15.55
N VAL A 25 -1.79 -27.05 15.01
CA VAL A 25 -0.64 -26.60 15.81
C VAL A 25 -0.92 -25.27 16.50
N VAL A 26 -1.52 -24.35 15.76
CA VAL A 26 -1.80 -23.00 16.24
C VAL A 26 -2.93 -22.95 17.26
N SER A 27 -4.02 -23.72 17.02
CA SER A 27 -5.13 -23.83 17.97
C SER A 27 -4.78 -24.60 19.23
N GLY A 28 -3.57 -25.20 19.28
CA GLY A 28 -3.16 -26.05 20.40
C GLY A 28 -3.76 -27.46 20.36
N ASP A 29 -4.55 -27.83 19.35
CA ASP A 29 -5.05 -29.19 19.14
C ASP A 29 -3.94 -30.19 18.86
N LEU A 30 -2.84 -29.73 18.27
CA LEU A 30 -1.58 -30.43 18.08
C LEU A 30 -0.52 -29.79 18.96
N LYS A 31 -0.14 -30.48 20.01
CA LYS A 31 0.84 -29.96 20.98
C LYS A 31 2.27 -30.05 20.45
N PRO A 32 3.16 -29.10 20.78
CA PRO A 32 4.59 -29.24 20.54
C PRO A 32 5.13 -30.58 20.99
N GLY A 33 5.94 -31.25 20.17
CA GLY A 33 6.45 -32.60 20.44
C GLY A 33 5.45 -33.74 20.19
N GLN A 34 4.20 -33.44 19.84
CA GLN A 34 3.22 -34.48 19.56
C GLN A 34 3.53 -35.20 18.23
N ARG A 35 3.51 -36.54 18.29
CA ARG A 35 3.68 -37.39 17.10
C ARG A 35 2.42 -37.35 16.21
N LEU A 36 2.60 -37.11 14.94
CA LEU A 36 1.54 -37.20 13.91
C LEU A 36 1.39 -38.65 13.40
N PRO A 37 0.20 -39.02 12.91
CA PRO A 37 0.03 -40.28 12.19
C PRO A 37 0.97 -40.37 11.00
N SER A 38 1.42 -41.58 10.71
CA SER A 38 2.32 -41.81 9.58
C SER A 38 1.68 -41.41 8.22
N THR A 39 2.52 -41.13 7.24
CA THR A 39 2.09 -40.86 5.84
C THR A 39 1.15 -41.94 5.31
N ARG A 40 1.47 -43.22 5.59
CA ARG A 40 0.65 -44.36 5.15
C ARG A 40 -0.70 -44.41 5.87
N GLU A 41 -0.71 -44.07 7.14
CA GLU A 41 -1.91 -44.06 7.97
C GLU A 41 -2.88 -42.95 7.55
N LEU A 42 -2.40 -41.73 7.33
CA LEU A 42 -3.21 -40.64 6.80
C LEU A 42 -3.71 -40.92 5.38
N ALA A 43 -2.84 -41.43 4.50
CA ALA A 43 -3.20 -41.80 3.14
C ALA A 43 -4.36 -42.82 3.11
N ARG A 44 -4.27 -43.86 3.95
CA ARG A 44 -5.32 -44.88 4.10
C ARG A 44 -6.61 -44.29 4.68
N ARG A 45 -6.50 -43.49 5.75
CA ARG A 45 -7.66 -42.89 6.45
C ARG A 45 -8.48 -42.00 5.56
N PHE A 46 -7.82 -41.17 4.73
CA PHE A 46 -8.49 -40.20 3.84
C PHE A 46 -8.67 -40.72 2.40
N ARG A 47 -8.22 -41.96 2.11
CA ARG A 47 -8.25 -42.57 0.78
C ARG A 47 -7.61 -41.66 -0.28
N ILE A 48 -6.43 -41.12 0.03
CA ILE A 48 -5.63 -40.26 -0.85
C ILE A 48 -4.26 -40.92 -1.12
N HIS A 49 -3.54 -40.41 -2.11
CA HIS A 49 -2.23 -40.96 -2.44
C HIS A 49 -1.19 -40.62 -1.39
N SER A 50 -0.34 -41.57 -1.00
CA SER A 50 0.73 -41.36 0.00
C SER A 50 1.71 -40.26 -0.38
N ASN A 51 1.94 -40.05 -1.69
CA ASN A 51 2.78 -38.94 -2.18
C ASN A 51 2.19 -37.56 -1.86
N THR A 52 0.88 -37.42 -1.83
CA THR A 52 0.20 -36.18 -1.43
C THR A 52 0.47 -35.84 0.03
N VAL A 53 0.37 -36.83 0.92
CA VAL A 53 0.66 -36.66 2.35
C VAL A 53 2.14 -36.39 2.55
N SER A 54 3.02 -37.12 1.87
CA SER A 54 4.48 -36.91 1.96
C SER A 54 4.90 -35.54 1.47
N ALA A 55 4.23 -35.03 0.42
CA ALA A 55 4.49 -33.66 -0.07
C ALA A 55 4.03 -32.60 0.96
N ALA A 56 2.85 -32.78 1.55
CA ALA A 56 2.34 -31.88 2.59
C ALA A 56 3.27 -31.86 3.84
N PHE A 57 3.75 -33.03 4.27
CA PHE A 57 4.68 -33.10 5.40
C PHE A 57 6.02 -32.44 5.10
N ARG A 58 6.56 -32.56 3.89
CA ARG A 58 7.78 -31.87 3.48
C ARG A 58 7.61 -30.35 3.43
N ASP A 59 6.42 -29.86 3.04
CA ASP A 59 6.15 -28.43 3.07
C ASP A 59 6.10 -27.90 4.50
N LEU A 60 5.41 -28.62 5.37
CA LEU A 60 5.32 -28.28 6.79
C LEU A 60 6.67 -28.36 7.51
N GLU A 61 7.53 -29.31 7.13
CA GLU A 61 8.89 -29.45 7.66
C GLU A 61 9.76 -28.26 7.22
N ARG A 62 9.74 -27.91 5.92
CA ARG A 62 10.44 -26.74 5.36
C ARG A 62 9.95 -25.42 5.99
N ALA A 63 8.67 -25.33 6.28
CA ALA A 63 8.08 -24.19 6.96
C ALA A 63 8.29 -24.18 8.48
N GLY A 64 9.02 -25.19 9.03
CA GLY A 64 9.37 -25.23 10.45
C GLY A 64 8.25 -25.68 11.39
N TRP A 65 7.12 -26.18 10.88
CA TRP A 65 6.00 -26.66 11.70
C TRP A 65 6.16 -28.08 12.19
N LEU A 66 6.83 -28.90 11.41
CA LEU A 66 7.05 -30.31 11.71
C LEU A 66 8.54 -30.64 11.72
N GLU A 67 8.87 -31.70 12.41
CA GLU A 67 10.20 -32.31 12.47
C GLU A 67 10.10 -33.78 12.10
N VAL A 68 10.88 -34.22 11.09
CA VAL A 68 10.98 -35.62 10.71
C VAL A 68 12.12 -36.25 11.47
N ARG A 69 11.81 -37.16 12.41
CA ARG A 69 12.81 -37.96 13.12
C ARG A 69 12.99 -39.32 12.46
N LYS A 70 14.17 -39.52 11.84
CA LYS A 70 14.51 -40.73 11.09
C LYS A 70 14.23 -42.00 11.88
N GLY A 71 13.38 -42.90 11.35
CA GLY A 71 12.99 -44.13 12.05
C GLY A 71 11.91 -43.98 13.13
N SER A 72 11.59 -42.76 13.57
CA SER A 72 10.66 -42.50 14.69
C SER A 72 9.33 -41.91 14.25
N GLY A 73 9.31 -41.13 13.14
CA GLY A 73 8.08 -40.54 12.59
C GLY A 73 8.15 -39.03 12.40
N VAL A 74 6.97 -38.41 12.29
CA VAL A 74 6.81 -36.98 12.13
C VAL A 74 6.21 -36.40 13.39
N TYR A 75 6.81 -35.32 13.87
CA TYR A 75 6.43 -34.68 15.14
C TYR A 75 6.13 -33.20 14.90
N VAL A 76 5.23 -32.64 15.68
CA VAL A 76 5.06 -31.19 15.78
C VAL A 76 6.33 -30.61 16.37
N ARG A 77 6.95 -29.66 15.70
CA ARG A 77 8.19 -29.05 16.16
C ARG A 77 7.97 -28.36 17.49
N GLN A 78 8.87 -28.55 18.42
CA GLN A 78 8.93 -27.81 19.67
C GLN A 78 9.51 -26.43 19.29
N LEU A 79 8.70 -25.39 19.36
CA LEU A 79 9.19 -24.02 19.23
C LEU A 79 10.07 -23.75 20.45
N GLY A 80 11.36 -24.02 20.31
CA GLY A 80 12.36 -23.51 21.24
C GLY A 80 12.48 -22.00 21.03
N ASP A 81 13.10 -21.31 21.98
CA ASP A 81 13.32 -19.86 22.02
C ASP A 81 14.15 -19.29 20.85
N ASP A 82 14.48 -20.08 19.85
CA ASP A 82 15.07 -19.58 18.61
C ASP A 82 13.99 -18.95 17.74
N PRO A 83 14.05 -17.64 17.47
CA PRO A 83 13.17 -17.01 16.51
C PRO A 83 13.43 -17.67 15.16
N VAL A 84 12.45 -18.41 14.63
CA VAL A 84 12.44 -18.82 13.24
C VAL A 84 12.34 -17.54 12.41
N GLN A 85 13.50 -16.98 12.09
CA GLN A 85 13.68 -15.88 11.16
C GLN A 85 13.59 -16.44 9.71
N ALA A 86 12.41 -16.86 9.34
CA ALA A 86 11.97 -16.74 7.97
C ALA A 86 10.86 -15.70 8.01
N PRO A 87 10.90 -14.63 7.19
CA PRO A 87 9.76 -13.76 7.04
C PRO A 87 8.66 -14.64 6.44
N LEU A 88 7.76 -15.14 7.28
CA LEU A 88 6.48 -15.66 6.86
C LEU A 88 5.85 -14.52 6.07
N ASP A 89 5.55 -14.77 4.82
CA ASP A 89 4.79 -13.83 4.00
C ASP A 89 3.62 -13.34 4.86
N SER A 90 3.57 -12.04 5.15
CA SER A 90 2.59 -11.44 6.06
C SER A 90 1.15 -11.78 5.64
N ARG A 91 0.95 -12.10 4.36
CA ARG A 91 -0.31 -12.61 3.80
C ARG A 91 -0.69 -13.98 4.35
N LEU A 92 0.26 -14.90 4.51
CA LEU A 92 -0.01 -16.24 5.08
C LEU A 92 -0.42 -16.17 6.54
N GLU A 93 0.12 -15.22 7.29
CA GLU A 93 -0.26 -14.99 8.68
C GLU A 93 -1.68 -14.42 8.78
N LEU A 94 -2.03 -13.46 7.93
CA LEU A 94 -3.37 -12.90 7.84
C LEU A 94 -4.40 -13.97 7.42
N ASP A 95 -4.11 -14.76 6.38
CA ASP A 95 -4.97 -15.88 5.93
C ASP A 95 -5.24 -16.87 7.05
N ARG A 96 -4.26 -17.10 7.91
CA ARG A 96 -4.38 -17.97 9.08
C ARG A 96 -5.34 -17.38 10.11
N LEU A 97 -5.21 -16.09 10.44
CA LEU A 97 -6.11 -15.40 11.37
C LEU A 97 -7.54 -15.42 10.85
N ILE A 98 -7.74 -15.11 9.58
CA ILE A 98 -9.05 -15.14 8.93
C ILE A 98 -9.65 -16.56 8.96
N SER A 99 -8.88 -17.58 8.64
CA SER A 99 -9.35 -18.98 8.66
C SER A 99 -9.77 -19.41 10.06
N THR A 100 -9.03 -18.99 11.09
CA THR A 100 -9.34 -19.25 12.49
C THR A 100 -10.64 -18.57 12.91
N PHE A 101 -10.78 -17.30 12.58
CA PHE A 101 -12.00 -16.53 12.85
C PHE A 101 -13.23 -17.14 12.18
N LEU A 102 -13.14 -17.51 10.90
CA LEU A 102 -14.25 -18.13 10.18
C LEU A 102 -14.64 -19.49 10.75
N ALA A 103 -13.66 -20.31 11.17
CA ALA A 103 -13.93 -21.59 11.82
C ALA A 103 -14.65 -21.40 13.18
N LEU A 104 -14.19 -20.42 13.96
CA LEU A 104 -14.83 -20.08 15.24
C LEU A 104 -16.26 -19.58 15.05
N ALA A 105 -16.48 -18.65 14.12
CA ALA A 105 -17.82 -18.13 13.82
C ALA A 105 -18.80 -19.25 13.44
N ARG A 106 -18.37 -20.18 12.57
CA ARG A 106 -19.19 -21.36 12.20
C ARG A 106 -19.48 -22.27 13.40
N SER A 107 -18.51 -22.48 14.29
CA SER A 107 -18.73 -23.31 15.48
C SER A 107 -19.75 -22.70 16.44
N GLN A 108 -19.93 -21.39 16.40
CA GLN A 108 -20.95 -20.64 17.16
C GLN A 108 -22.28 -20.53 16.42
N GLY A 109 -22.43 -21.13 15.25
CA GLY A 109 -23.67 -21.17 14.47
C GLY A 109 -23.89 -19.97 13.55
N HIS A 110 -22.92 -19.07 13.38
CA HIS A 110 -23.05 -17.95 12.46
C HIS A 110 -22.83 -18.38 11.00
N THR A 111 -23.64 -17.83 10.09
CA THR A 111 -23.46 -18.05 8.64
C THR A 111 -22.32 -17.19 8.10
N LEU A 112 -21.81 -17.55 6.91
CA LEU A 112 -20.80 -16.71 6.23
C LEU A 112 -21.36 -15.34 5.84
N ALA A 113 -22.67 -15.25 5.55
CA ALA A 113 -23.34 -13.99 5.24
C ALA A 113 -23.35 -13.06 6.47
N ASP A 114 -23.71 -13.60 7.65
CA ASP A 114 -23.67 -12.83 8.90
C ASP A 114 -22.26 -12.32 9.21
N VAL A 115 -21.26 -13.18 9.00
CA VAL A 115 -19.85 -12.80 9.20
C VAL A 115 -19.45 -11.69 8.24
N GLN A 116 -19.79 -11.81 6.95
CA GLN A 116 -19.44 -10.80 5.95
C GLN A 116 -20.09 -9.45 6.28
N GLU A 117 -21.37 -9.43 6.65
CA GLU A 117 -22.07 -8.21 7.03
C GLU A 117 -21.42 -7.54 8.25
N ARG A 118 -21.13 -8.34 9.30
CA ARG A 118 -20.51 -7.81 10.52
C ARG A 118 -19.09 -7.31 10.29
N VAL A 119 -18.29 -8.01 9.49
CA VAL A 119 -16.92 -7.55 9.13
C VAL A 119 -17.00 -6.22 8.38
N LYS A 120 -17.88 -6.08 7.39
CA LYS A 120 -18.11 -4.80 6.70
C LYS A 120 -18.48 -3.67 7.68
N HIS A 121 -19.38 -3.96 8.61
CA HIS A 121 -19.76 -2.99 9.64
C HIS A 121 -18.58 -2.59 10.52
N TRP A 122 -17.76 -3.53 10.99
CA TRP A 122 -16.58 -3.23 11.80
C TRP A 122 -15.54 -2.44 11.02
N LEU A 123 -15.28 -2.80 9.77
CA LEU A 123 -14.36 -2.06 8.91
C LEU A 123 -14.81 -0.60 8.69
N SER A 124 -16.12 -0.34 8.66
CA SER A 124 -16.63 1.03 8.55
C SER A 124 -16.51 1.86 9.83
N LEU A 125 -16.25 1.21 10.99
CA LEU A 125 -16.04 1.86 12.29
C LEU A 125 -14.55 2.06 12.64
N GLU A 126 -13.66 1.36 11.93
CA GLU A 126 -12.23 1.52 12.14
C GLU A 126 -11.74 2.85 11.58
N PRO A 127 -10.75 3.49 12.22
CA PRO A 127 -10.13 4.67 11.68
C PRO A 127 -9.44 4.35 10.34
N PRO A 128 -9.35 5.31 9.43
CA PRO A 128 -8.63 5.10 8.19
C PRO A 128 -7.14 4.83 8.47
N ASP A 129 -6.52 4.00 7.64
CA ASP A 129 -5.13 3.58 7.75
C ASP A 129 -4.22 4.20 6.67
N HIS A 130 -4.82 4.87 5.67
CA HIS A 130 -4.07 5.56 4.61
C HIS A 130 -4.87 6.69 3.96
N PHE A 131 -4.16 7.58 3.27
CA PHE A 131 -4.76 8.49 2.30
C PHE A 131 -4.78 7.84 0.92
N LEU A 132 -5.91 7.94 0.22
CA LEU A 132 -6.03 7.52 -1.17
C LEU A 132 -6.19 8.76 -2.06
N VAL A 133 -5.13 9.13 -2.78
CA VAL A 133 -5.11 10.26 -3.71
C VAL A 133 -5.78 9.85 -5.01
N VAL A 134 -6.89 10.52 -5.35
CA VAL A 134 -7.64 10.29 -6.59
C VAL A 134 -7.28 11.35 -7.61
N GLU A 135 -6.45 10.98 -8.59
CA GLU A 135 -6.01 11.85 -9.68
C GLU A 135 -5.74 11.01 -10.95
N PRO A 136 -6.38 11.30 -12.09
CA PRO A 136 -6.20 10.53 -13.31
C PRO A 136 -4.82 10.72 -13.96
N ASP A 137 -4.22 11.92 -13.86
CA ASP A 137 -2.87 12.16 -14.38
C ASP A 137 -1.83 11.51 -13.46
N GLU A 138 -1.10 10.53 -13.97
CA GLU A 138 -0.13 9.76 -13.20
C GLU A 138 1.02 10.62 -12.65
N GLY A 139 1.53 11.54 -13.47
CA GLY A 139 2.62 12.42 -13.07
C GLY A 139 2.21 13.36 -11.94
N LEU A 140 1.02 13.97 -12.04
CA LEU A 140 0.46 14.80 -10.98
C LEU A 140 0.15 13.98 -9.73
N ARG A 141 -0.44 12.79 -9.89
CA ARG A 141 -0.76 11.88 -8.77
C ARG A 141 0.48 11.53 -7.96
N GLU A 142 1.59 11.17 -8.61
CA GLU A 142 2.85 10.87 -7.93
C GLU A 142 3.42 12.09 -7.16
N ILE A 143 3.30 13.29 -7.73
CA ILE A 143 3.73 14.54 -7.08
C ILE A 143 2.88 14.80 -5.83
N LEU A 144 1.54 14.71 -5.94
CA LEU A 144 0.63 14.89 -4.81
C LEU A 144 0.91 13.89 -3.69
N MET A 145 1.10 12.61 -4.04
CA MET A 145 1.46 11.57 -3.06
C MET A 145 2.77 11.89 -2.35
N ALA A 146 3.77 12.37 -3.06
CA ALA A 146 5.06 12.75 -2.49
C ALA A 146 4.91 13.93 -1.51
N GLU A 147 4.17 14.98 -1.88
CA GLU A 147 3.94 16.14 -1.02
C GLU A 147 3.15 15.81 0.24
N ILE A 148 2.13 14.93 0.13
CA ILE A 148 1.33 14.46 1.28
C ILE A 148 2.19 13.60 2.20
N SER A 149 2.99 12.68 1.65
CA SER A 149 3.89 11.82 2.44
C SER A 149 4.95 12.63 3.20
N ASP A 150 5.43 13.74 2.64
CA ASP A 150 6.35 14.65 3.33
C ASP A 150 5.67 15.44 4.45
N ALA A 151 4.38 15.70 4.29
CA ALA A 151 3.64 16.54 5.20
C ALA A 151 3.08 15.77 6.41
N ALA A 152 2.64 14.52 6.22
CA ALA A 152 1.97 13.73 7.25
C ALA A 152 2.59 12.32 7.35
N PRO A 153 2.88 11.81 8.57
CA PRO A 153 3.40 10.46 8.79
C PRO A 153 2.28 9.43 8.66
N PHE A 154 1.70 9.32 7.47
CA PHE A 154 0.58 8.45 7.17
C PHE A 154 0.81 7.81 5.80
N ARG A 155 0.37 6.56 5.63
CA ARG A 155 0.51 5.86 4.36
C ARG A 155 -0.26 6.61 3.28
N VAL A 156 0.31 6.74 2.08
CA VAL A 156 -0.34 7.41 0.94
C VAL A 156 -0.34 6.46 -0.23
N GLU A 157 -1.51 6.24 -0.79
CA GLU A 157 -1.73 5.48 -2.01
C GLU A 157 -2.38 6.38 -3.06
N GLY A 158 -2.37 5.97 -4.32
CA GLY A 158 -2.98 6.72 -5.40
C GLY A 158 -3.72 5.84 -6.39
N CYS A 159 -4.78 6.38 -6.99
CA CYS A 159 -5.53 5.72 -8.05
C CYS A 159 -6.06 6.72 -9.08
N GLY A 160 -6.36 6.21 -10.27
CA GLY A 160 -7.15 6.91 -11.29
C GLY A 160 -8.66 6.77 -11.05
N TYR A 161 -9.47 7.44 -11.88
CA TYR A 161 -10.93 7.38 -11.75
C TYR A 161 -11.52 5.99 -11.98
N GLU A 162 -10.93 5.20 -12.87
CA GLU A 162 -11.43 3.85 -13.17
C GLU A 162 -11.31 2.90 -11.99
N GLU A 163 -10.25 3.08 -11.19
CA GLU A 163 -9.97 2.24 -10.03
C GLU A 163 -10.84 2.59 -8.80
N CYS A 164 -11.44 3.79 -8.78
CA CYS A 164 -12.32 4.24 -7.68
C CYS A 164 -13.66 3.50 -7.62
N SER A 165 -14.07 2.82 -8.69
CA SER A 165 -15.25 1.98 -8.70
C SER A 165 -15.06 0.66 -7.93
N ASP A 166 -13.82 0.26 -7.66
CA ASP A 166 -13.51 -0.92 -6.85
C ASP A 166 -13.61 -0.56 -5.35
N GLY A 167 -14.72 -0.95 -4.73
CA GLY A 167 -14.97 -0.71 -3.30
C GLY A 167 -13.90 -1.32 -2.38
N ALA A 168 -13.17 -2.34 -2.83
CA ALA A 168 -12.07 -2.92 -2.06
C ALA A 168 -10.91 -1.92 -1.92
N ARG A 169 -10.63 -1.11 -2.95
CA ARG A 169 -9.56 -0.12 -2.95
C ARG A 169 -9.86 1.09 -2.05
N LEU A 170 -11.15 1.36 -1.83
CA LEU A 170 -11.60 2.46 -0.96
C LEU A 170 -11.63 2.07 0.54
N THR A 171 -11.56 0.78 0.84
CA THR A 171 -11.66 0.27 2.21
C THR A 171 -10.46 0.73 3.05
N GLY A 172 -10.74 1.38 4.19
CA GLY A 172 -9.71 1.90 5.09
C GLY A 172 -9.04 3.19 4.61
N GLY A 173 -9.34 3.67 3.38
CA GLY A 173 -8.76 4.88 2.81
C GLY A 173 -9.57 6.14 3.10
N THR A 174 -8.88 7.23 3.45
CA THR A 174 -9.47 8.56 3.37
C THR A 174 -9.18 9.12 1.99
N ILE A 175 -10.23 9.39 1.24
CA ILE A 175 -10.11 9.92 -0.13
C ILE A 175 -9.63 11.36 -0.10
N VAL A 176 -8.61 11.65 -0.91
CA VAL A 176 -8.02 12.97 -1.07
C VAL A 176 -7.98 13.33 -2.55
N ALA A 177 -8.44 14.52 -2.91
CA ALA A 177 -8.44 14.99 -4.28
C ALA A 177 -8.22 16.50 -4.37
N LEU A 178 -7.84 17.01 -5.53
CA LEU A 178 -7.77 18.45 -5.77
C LEU A 178 -9.17 19.07 -5.82
N TYR A 179 -9.33 20.23 -5.22
CA TYR A 179 -10.59 21.00 -5.25
C TYR A 179 -11.09 21.26 -6.67
N SER A 180 -10.18 21.54 -7.60
CA SER A 180 -10.49 21.74 -9.02
C SER A 180 -11.10 20.49 -9.69
N LYS A 181 -10.94 19.31 -9.12
CA LYS A 181 -11.43 18.01 -9.60
C LYS A 181 -12.62 17.48 -8.78
N ALA A 182 -13.16 18.28 -7.87
CA ALA A 182 -14.19 17.84 -6.93
C ALA A 182 -15.42 17.22 -7.61
N GLU A 183 -15.88 17.79 -8.71
CA GLU A 183 -17.07 17.32 -9.43
C GLU A 183 -16.82 15.98 -10.15
N GLU A 184 -15.64 15.83 -10.78
CA GLU A 184 -15.27 14.58 -11.44
C GLU A 184 -15.10 13.45 -10.42
N VAL A 185 -14.43 13.74 -9.32
CA VAL A 185 -14.21 12.77 -8.24
C VAL A 185 -15.53 12.34 -7.60
N ARG A 186 -16.43 13.24 -7.31
CA ARG A 186 -17.76 12.91 -6.76
C ARG A 186 -18.59 12.01 -7.66
N ARG A 187 -18.42 12.08 -8.98
CA ARG A 187 -19.14 11.20 -9.93
C ARG A 187 -18.67 9.76 -9.92
N VAL A 188 -17.40 9.54 -9.58
CA VAL A 188 -16.80 8.19 -9.57
C VAL A 188 -16.79 7.53 -8.20
N LEU A 189 -16.99 8.31 -7.13
CA LEU A 189 -17.05 7.79 -5.77
C LEU A 189 -18.48 7.33 -5.41
N PRO A 190 -18.60 6.34 -4.49
CA PRO A 190 -19.88 6.02 -3.85
C PRO A 190 -20.48 7.26 -3.16
N PRO A 191 -21.83 7.38 -3.11
CA PRO A 191 -22.50 8.59 -2.61
C PRO A 191 -22.29 8.86 -1.11
N ASP A 192 -21.89 7.87 -0.36
CA ASP A 192 -21.58 7.92 1.07
C ASP A 192 -20.10 8.29 1.37
N VAL A 193 -19.26 8.36 0.34
CA VAL A 193 -17.84 8.70 0.49
C VAL A 193 -17.63 10.18 0.24
N THR A 194 -17.06 10.89 1.23
CA THR A 194 -16.75 12.30 1.13
C THR A 194 -15.24 12.51 1.05
N PRO A 195 -14.68 13.05 -0.05
CA PRO A 195 -13.27 13.32 -0.18
C PRO A 195 -12.84 14.58 0.60
N ILE A 196 -11.61 14.59 1.11
CA ILE A 196 -10.91 15.81 1.52
C ILE A 196 -10.43 16.51 0.25
N LEU A 197 -10.81 17.77 0.08
CA LEU A 197 -10.49 18.54 -1.12
C LEU A 197 -9.32 19.48 -0.84
N LEU A 198 -8.21 19.26 -1.54
CA LEU A 198 -7.00 20.05 -1.40
C LEU A 198 -7.02 21.26 -2.35
N HIS A 199 -6.69 22.40 -1.81
CA HIS A 199 -6.41 23.59 -2.63
C HIS A 199 -5.00 23.55 -3.19
N THR A 200 -4.85 24.01 -4.41
CA THR A 200 -3.53 24.19 -5.03
C THR A 200 -2.93 25.53 -4.59
N ARG A 201 -1.61 25.56 -4.51
CA ARG A 201 -0.86 26.79 -4.31
C ARG A 201 -1.00 27.68 -5.54
N SER A 202 -1.22 28.97 -5.35
CA SER A 202 -1.24 29.89 -6.48
C SER A 202 0.18 30.10 -7.00
N ILE A 203 0.30 30.25 -8.33
CA ILE A 203 1.60 30.51 -8.97
C ILE A 203 2.18 31.87 -8.55
N PRO A 204 1.39 32.96 -8.44
CA PRO A 204 1.88 34.22 -7.90
C PRO A 204 2.47 34.10 -6.49
N ASP A 205 1.83 33.32 -5.59
CA ASP A 205 2.34 33.11 -4.24
C ASP A 205 3.65 32.32 -4.24
N SER A 206 3.79 31.40 -5.17
CA SER A 206 5.03 30.62 -5.34
C SER A 206 6.17 31.45 -5.90
N LEU A 207 5.88 32.54 -6.60
CA LEU A 207 6.85 33.50 -7.14
C LEU A 207 7.05 34.73 -6.23
N ALA A 208 6.19 34.94 -5.23
CA ALA A 208 6.24 36.10 -4.37
C ALA A 208 7.55 36.15 -3.54
N GLY A 209 8.22 37.27 -3.58
CA GLY A 209 9.47 37.51 -2.85
C GLY A 209 10.75 37.00 -3.52
N GLU A 210 10.66 36.38 -4.70
CA GLU A 210 11.82 35.90 -5.44
C GLU A 210 12.24 36.91 -6.54
N LYS A 211 13.57 37.03 -6.71
CA LYS A 211 14.11 37.80 -7.83
C LYS A 211 13.80 37.06 -9.12
N VAL A 212 13.15 37.77 -10.06
CA VAL A 212 12.96 37.28 -11.42
C VAL A 212 14.36 36.98 -12.03
N PRO A 213 14.58 35.82 -12.64
CA PRO A 213 15.83 35.54 -13.33
C PRO A 213 16.20 36.63 -14.31
N PRO A 214 17.49 36.97 -14.50
CA PRO A 214 17.90 37.84 -15.61
C PRO A 214 17.35 37.33 -16.93
N ARG A 215 17.05 38.24 -17.88
CA ARG A 215 16.41 37.89 -19.15
C ARG A 215 17.17 36.85 -19.98
N ASP A 216 18.49 36.87 -19.88
CA ASP A 216 19.44 36.01 -20.59
C ASP A 216 19.87 34.76 -19.76
N ALA A 217 19.34 34.61 -18.57
CA ALA A 217 19.67 33.48 -17.71
C ALA A 217 18.95 32.21 -18.19
N LEU A 218 19.71 31.15 -18.42
CA LEU A 218 19.15 29.83 -18.74
C LEU A 218 18.36 29.29 -17.54
N VAL A 219 17.05 29.09 -17.73
CA VAL A 219 16.14 28.56 -16.72
C VAL A 219 15.66 27.20 -17.18
N SER A 220 16.04 26.15 -16.46
CA SER A 220 15.50 24.81 -16.70
C SER A 220 14.30 24.55 -15.79
N VAL A 221 13.21 24.07 -16.38
CA VAL A 221 12.04 23.58 -15.66
C VAL A 221 11.92 22.09 -15.89
N VAL A 222 11.92 21.33 -14.82
CA VAL A 222 11.93 19.86 -14.88
C VAL A 222 10.78 19.32 -14.07
N SER A 223 9.91 18.52 -14.68
CA SER A 223 8.78 17.90 -13.99
C SER A 223 8.32 16.63 -14.69
N ARG A 224 7.71 15.74 -13.92
CA ARG A 224 7.01 14.55 -14.44
C ARG A 224 5.58 14.88 -14.92
N TRP A 225 5.12 16.09 -14.67
CA TRP A 225 3.78 16.55 -15.02
C TRP A 225 3.84 17.52 -16.23
N PRO A 226 3.44 17.06 -17.43
CA PRO A 226 3.56 17.87 -18.65
C PRO A 226 2.82 19.18 -18.60
N LEU A 227 1.63 19.20 -18.02
CA LEU A 227 0.84 20.42 -17.89
C LEU A 227 1.54 21.48 -17.02
N PHE A 228 2.31 21.06 -16.03
CA PHE A 228 3.16 21.99 -15.27
C PHE A 228 4.24 22.63 -16.14
N LEU A 229 4.85 21.90 -17.05
CA LEU A 229 5.85 22.43 -17.97
C LEU A 229 5.23 23.49 -18.91
N GLU A 230 4.02 23.22 -19.42
CA GLU A 230 3.29 24.17 -20.25
C GLU A 230 2.95 25.46 -19.48
N TRP A 231 2.44 25.33 -18.27
CA TRP A 231 2.14 26.48 -17.41
C TRP A 231 3.39 27.25 -17.03
N ALA A 232 4.46 26.59 -16.66
CA ALA A 232 5.73 27.23 -16.32
C ALA A 232 6.26 28.08 -17.48
N ARG A 233 6.16 27.57 -18.70
CA ARG A 233 6.51 28.35 -19.90
C ARG A 233 5.71 29.64 -19.98
N VAL A 234 4.39 29.56 -19.91
CA VAL A 234 3.50 30.71 -20.02
C VAL A 234 3.82 31.77 -18.97
N PHE A 235 3.97 31.34 -17.71
CA PHE A 235 4.20 32.24 -16.58
C PHE A 235 5.59 32.85 -16.58
N LEU A 236 6.64 32.07 -16.90
CA LEU A 236 8.01 32.58 -16.92
C LEU A 236 8.24 33.57 -18.07
N VAL A 237 7.63 33.32 -19.26
CA VAL A 237 7.65 34.27 -20.36
C VAL A 237 6.90 35.55 -19.99
N ALA A 238 5.73 35.44 -19.38
CA ALA A 238 4.98 36.58 -18.87
C ALA A 238 5.74 37.36 -17.77
N ALA A 239 6.57 36.71 -16.99
CA ALA A 239 7.46 37.33 -16.02
C ALA A 239 8.73 37.96 -16.63
N GLY A 240 8.93 37.84 -17.94
CA GLY A 240 10.01 38.50 -18.68
C GLY A 240 11.23 37.63 -18.97
N VAL A 241 11.15 36.31 -18.73
CA VAL A 241 12.19 35.36 -19.16
C VAL A 241 12.05 35.13 -20.67
N GLU A 242 13.15 35.22 -21.42
CA GLU A 242 13.12 34.97 -22.86
C GLU A 242 12.77 33.50 -23.15
N ALA A 243 11.92 33.27 -24.16
CA ALA A 243 11.46 31.94 -24.52
C ALA A 243 12.60 30.99 -24.89
N ASP A 244 13.66 31.52 -25.52
CA ASP A 244 14.86 30.77 -25.92
C ASP A 244 15.81 30.50 -24.75
N ALA A 245 15.62 31.17 -23.62
CA ALA A 245 16.35 30.90 -22.37
C ALA A 245 15.63 29.86 -21.47
N LEU A 246 14.45 29.36 -21.89
CA LEU A 246 13.71 28.33 -21.17
C LEU A 246 14.00 26.94 -21.74
N ASP A 247 14.44 26.05 -20.85
CA ASP A 247 14.70 24.65 -21.12
C ASP A 247 13.70 23.80 -20.33
N LEU A 248 12.68 23.26 -21.02
CA LEU A 248 11.60 22.47 -20.43
C LEU A 248 11.86 20.99 -20.61
N ARG A 249 11.88 20.23 -19.53
CA ARG A 249 12.23 18.82 -19.54
C ARG A 249 11.21 17.97 -18.84
N ASP A 250 10.76 16.92 -19.53
CA ASP A 250 9.96 15.86 -18.92
C ASP A 250 10.86 14.89 -18.15
N ALA A 251 10.71 14.83 -16.84
CA ALA A 251 11.52 13.96 -15.98
C ALA A 251 11.22 12.44 -16.16
N ARG A 252 10.26 12.07 -17.01
CA ARG A 252 10.02 10.68 -17.43
C ARG A 252 10.91 10.25 -18.58
N GLU A 253 11.47 11.21 -19.32
CA GLU A 253 12.34 10.94 -20.45
C GLU A 253 13.77 10.61 -19.99
N PRO A 254 14.44 9.60 -20.58
CA PRO A 254 15.81 9.25 -20.21
C PRO A 254 16.80 10.39 -20.45
N GLY A 255 17.62 10.70 -19.47
CA GLY A 255 18.69 11.70 -19.59
C GLY A 255 18.24 13.15 -19.40
N TRP A 256 17.05 13.37 -18.85
CA TRP A 256 16.53 14.69 -18.51
C TRP A 256 17.48 15.51 -17.60
N GLU A 257 18.28 14.82 -16.80
CA GLU A 257 19.25 15.43 -15.86
C GLU A 257 20.50 15.99 -16.52
N ARG A 258 20.78 15.64 -17.81
CA ARG A 258 22.01 16.01 -18.50
C ARG A 258 22.09 17.52 -18.71
N GLY A 259 23.20 18.11 -18.33
CA GLY A 259 23.48 19.54 -18.55
C GLY A 259 22.72 20.51 -17.62
N LEU A 260 21.91 20.05 -16.67
CA LEU A 260 21.20 20.92 -15.72
C LEU A 260 22.15 21.83 -14.89
N ARG A 261 23.38 21.42 -14.69
CA ARG A 261 24.39 22.23 -13.98
C ARG A 261 24.78 23.52 -14.72
N SER A 262 24.46 23.61 -16.00
CA SER A 262 24.72 24.81 -16.81
C SER A 262 23.56 25.83 -16.68
N SER A 263 22.46 25.46 -16.08
CA SER A 263 21.32 26.35 -15.85
C SER A 263 21.59 27.27 -14.67
N ALA A 264 21.30 28.55 -14.83
CA ALA A 264 21.37 29.51 -13.75
C ALA A 264 20.31 29.26 -12.67
N HIS A 265 19.14 28.78 -13.10
CA HIS A 265 18.03 28.40 -12.24
C HIS A 265 17.43 27.09 -12.67
N VAL A 266 17.13 26.21 -11.70
CA VAL A 266 16.40 24.96 -11.91
C VAL A 266 15.10 25.02 -11.11
N ILE A 267 13.97 24.91 -11.79
CA ILE A 267 12.64 24.86 -11.18
C ILE A 267 12.09 23.45 -11.34
N THR A 268 11.54 22.86 -10.28
CA THR A 268 11.06 21.49 -10.33
C THR A 268 9.92 21.25 -9.33
N ASP A 269 9.18 20.15 -9.50
CA ASP A 269 8.23 19.66 -8.49
C ASP A 269 8.95 18.95 -7.32
N ALA A 270 8.21 18.69 -6.24
CA ALA A 270 8.74 18.09 -5.03
C ALA A 270 9.28 16.66 -5.23
N LEU A 271 8.69 15.88 -6.13
CA LEU A 271 9.13 14.51 -6.41
C LEU A 271 10.40 14.49 -7.26
N THR A 272 10.43 15.27 -8.33
CA THR A 272 11.57 15.39 -9.24
C THR A 272 12.78 15.99 -8.52
N ALA A 273 12.57 16.90 -7.55
CA ALA A 273 13.64 17.48 -6.74
C ALA A 273 14.50 16.42 -6.03
N ARG A 274 13.90 15.30 -5.60
CA ARG A 274 14.60 14.20 -4.91
C ARG A 274 15.52 13.39 -5.84
N GLN A 275 15.32 13.51 -7.14
CA GLN A 275 16.05 12.77 -8.19
C GLN A 275 17.13 13.62 -8.87
N LEU A 276 17.25 14.89 -8.49
CA LEU A 276 18.24 15.78 -9.06
C LEU A 276 19.67 15.37 -8.65
N PRO A 277 20.66 15.57 -9.55
CA PRO A 277 22.05 15.36 -9.23
C PRO A 277 22.52 16.21 -8.05
N ASP A 278 23.41 15.64 -7.21
CA ASP A 278 23.98 16.34 -6.06
C ASP A 278 24.62 17.68 -6.44
N GLY A 279 24.46 18.68 -5.56
CA GLY A 279 25.04 20.01 -5.71
C GLY A 279 24.17 21.01 -6.48
N LEU A 280 23.03 20.60 -7.05
CA LEU A 280 22.03 21.52 -7.56
C LEU A 280 21.17 22.05 -6.41
N ARG A 281 20.82 23.33 -6.50
CA ARG A 281 19.87 23.97 -5.57
C ARG A 281 18.62 24.36 -6.35
N PRO A 282 17.67 23.42 -6.52
CA PRO A 282 16.47 23.70 -7.28
C PRO A 282 15.54 24.59 -6.48
N ARG A 283 14.74 25.36 -7.20
CA ARG A 283 13.52 25.93 -6.68
C ARG A 283 12.42 24.90 -6.79
N VAL A 284 11.92 24.43 -5.65
CA VAL A 284 10.87 23.44 -5.61
C VAL A 284 9.51 24.12 -5.60
N TYR A 285 8.72 23.88 -6.65
CA TYR A 285 7.31 24.24 -6.69
C TYR A 285 6.49 23.14 -6.01
N ARG A 286 5.70 23.50 -5.03
CA ARG A 286 4.72 22.62 -4.41
C ARG A 286 3.33 22.88 -4.98
N VAL A 287 2.63 21.81 -5.32
CA VAL A 287 1.29 21.87 -5.91
C VAL A 287 0.25 22.17 -4.84
N ILE A 288 0.36 21.51 -3.67
CA ILE A 288 -0.63 21.61 -2.60
C ILE A 288 -0.37 22.87 -1.75
N ALA A 289 -1.43 23.59 -1.43
CA ALA A 289 -1.38 24.73 -0.52
C ALA A 289 -1.02 24.31 0.91
N ASP A 290 -0.23 25.13 1.60
CA ASP A 290 0.23 24.81 2.96
C ASP A 290 -0.94 24.57 3.93
N SER A 291 -2.03 25.36 3.80
CA SER A 291 -3.25 25.17 4.60
C SER A 291 -3.88 23.80 4.43
N SER A 292 -3.88 23.25 3.21
CA SER A 292 -4.39 21.90 2.94
C SER A 292 -3.49 20.82 3.52
N LEU A 293 -2.16 21.00 3.48
CA LEU A 293 -1.22 20.09 4.13
C LEU A 293 -1.35 20.12 5.67
N GLU A 294 -1.61 21.29 6.25
CA GLU A 294 -1.90 21.43 7.68
C GLU A 294 -3.22 20.72 8.06
N GLU A 295 -4.25 20.82 7.23
CA GLU A 295 -5.50 20.09 7.44
C GLU A 295 -5.29 18.57 7.46
N LEU A 296 -4.49 18.03 6.52
CA LEU A 296 -4.15 16.61 6.51
C LEU A 296 -3.36 16.18 7.75
N ARG A 297 -2.41 16.99 8.22
CA ARG A 297 -1.69 16.74 9.48
C ARG A 297 -2.65 16.68 10.67
N ALA A 298 -3.51 17.68 10.80
CA ALA A 298 -4.49 17.75 11.88
C ALA A 298 -5.48 16.57 11.82
N PHE A 299 -5.80 16.07 10.62
CA PHE A 299 -6.61 14.88 10.44
C PHE A 299 -5.91 13.65 11.03
N VAL A 300 -4.64 13.41 10.69
CA VAL A 300 -3.86 12.26 11.19
C VAL A 300 -3.68 12.33 12.70
N GLU A 301 -3.37 13.51 13.26
CA GLU A 301 -3.17 13.71 14.70
C GLU A 301 -4.40 13.29 15.51
N LYS A 302 -5.61 13.50 15.00
CA LYS A 302 -6.85 13.07 15.69
C LYS A 302 -6.90 11.56 15.90
N PHE A 303 -6.39 10.76 14.97
CA PHE A 303 -6.37 9.29 15.08
C PHE A 303 -5.22 8.80 15.95
N LEU A 304 -4.04 9.35 15.81
CA LEU A 304 -2.88 9.01 16.66
C LEU A 304 -3.15 9.26 18.15
N THR A 305 -3.90 10.31 18.49
CA THR A 305 -4.24 10.63 19.87
C THR A 305 -5.22 9.63 20.48
N VAL A 306 -6.10 9.04 19.69
CA VAL A 306 -7.08 8.03 20.15
C VAL A 306 -6.40 6.70 20.49
N GLU A 307 -5.39 6.28 19.73
CA GLU A 307 -4.63 5.05 20.04
C GLU A 307 -3.84 5.17 21.36
N SER A 308 -3.27 6.32 21.65
CA SER A 308 -2.55 6.58 22.91
C SER A 308 -3.44 6.54 24.17
N SER A 309 -4.75 6.62 24.01
CA SER A 309 -5.72 6.62 25.12
C SER A 309 -6.31 5.24 25.42
N ARG A 310 -5.95 4.20 24.65
CA ARG A 310 -6.45 2.83 24.80
C ARG A 310 -5.41 1.82 25.34
N GLN A 311 -4.23 2.28 25.80
CA GLN A 311 -3.26 1.45 26.52
C GLN A 311 -3.46 1.49 28.03
#